data_07fe513ac1a1e15f2a5a43cc512085a2
#
_entry.id   07fe513ac1a1e15f2a5a43cc512085a2
#
_cell.length_a   1.000
_cell.length_b   1.000
_cell.length_c   1.000
_cell.angle_alpha   90.00
_cell.angle_beta   90.00
_cell.angle_gamma   90.00
#
_symmetry.space_group_name_H-M   'P 1'
#
loop_
_entity.id
_entity.type
_entity.pdbx_description
1 polymer ?
#
loop_
_entity_poly.entity_id
_entity_poly.type
_entity_poly.pdbx_seq_one_letter_code
_entity_poly.pdbx_strand_id
1 'polypeptide(L)'
;ISRRDLIAKTASGAAALALASSLTGCGDNDNDSIVPPTETAPNPPAIDPNTKPEQLNFTPVAKNLNDIVTVPDGYEANVLYALGDSINPAYPDWDDNNIPNGPSFQFRSGDCHDGMSFFGLNIATGRYDPTVSEHGLLVMNHEYINPTFLHPQGPTKVDGRRPEDEVIRETNAHGVSIVHIKKDNSNQKVEIVKNSIYNRRITASTVMSISGPASGSALLSTRFSPGGKLTR
;
A
#
# COMPACT_ATOMS: atom_id res chain seq x y z
N ILE A 1 21.99 -10.94 -4.36
CA ILE A 1 20.87 -11.13 -3.41
C ILE A 1 19.67 -10.45 -4.04
N SER A 2 18.59 -11.20 -4.32
CA SER A 2 17.41 -10.59 -4.92
C SER A 2 16.73 -9.61 -3.95
N ARG A 3 15.96 -8.64 -4.47
CA ARG A 3 15.18 -7.72 -3.61
C ARG A 3 14.24 -8.45 -2.67
N ARG A 4 13.68 -9.58 -3.10
CA ARG A 4 12.84 -10.43 -2.25
C ARG A 4 13.64 -11.00 -1.09
N ASP A 5 14.91 -11.40 -1.34
CA ASP A 5 15.80 -11.88 -0.28
C ASP A 5 16.23 -10.75 0.66
N LEU A 6 16.41 -9.52 0.13
CA LEU A 6 16.77 -8.36 0.93
C LEU A 6 15.59 -7.92 1.82
N ILE A 7 14.37 -7.88 1.27
CA ILE A 7 13.16 -7.53 2.03
C ILE A 7 12.87 -8.58 3.10
N ALA A 8 13.04 -9.86 2.78
CA ALA A 8 12.92 -10.93 3.79
C ALA A 8 13.95 -10.78 4.92
N LYS A 9 15.12 -10.19 4.63
CA LYS A 9 16.21 -9.98 5.59
C LYS A 9 16.11 -8.65 6.36
N THR A 10 15.53 -7.59 5.77
CA THR A 10 15.47 -6.26 6.41
C THR A 10 14.23 -6.03 7.27
N ALA A 11 13.20 -6.87 7.15
CA ALA A 11 12.01 -6.78 8.00
C ALA A 11 12.28 -7.00 9.51
N SER A 12 13.44 -7.51 9.86
CA SER A 12 13.86 -7.79 11.25
C SER A 12 14.70 -6.67 11.91
N GLY A 13 15.06 -5.60 11.18
CA GLY A 13 16.01 -4.59 11.64
C GLY A 13 15.43 -3.35 12.31
N ALA A 14 14.12 -3.21 12.45
CA ALA A 14 13.51 -2.08 13.16
C ALA A 14 13.43 -2.36 14.66
N ALA A 15 14.58 -2.32 15.36
CA ALA A 15 14.63 -2.28 16.79
C ALA A 15 14.00 -0.98 17.32
N ALA A 16 13.00 -1.14 18.16
CA ALA A 16 12.28 -0.11 18.87
C ALA A 16 13.22 0.87 19.58
N LEU A 17 13.27 2.12 19.11
CA LEU A 17 13.56 3.26 19.96
C LEU A 17 12.23 3.84 20.42
N ALA A 18 11.81 3.45 21.62
CA ALA A 18 10.73 4.12 22.32
C ALA A 18 11.25 5.50 22.75
N LEU A 19 11.00 6.53 21.95
CA LEU A 19 11.03 7.91 22.37
C LEU A 19 9.58 8.35 22.55
N ALA A 20 9.17 8.39 23.82
CA ALA A 20 7.97 9.09 24.24
C ALA A 20 8.19 10.58 23.97
N SER A 21 7.69 11.08 22.87
CA SER A 21 7.47 12.50 22.66
C SER A 21 5.96 12.75 22.65
N SER A 22 5.51 13.43 23.67
CA SER A 22 4.17 14.02 23.76
C SER A 22 3.91 14.92 22.55
N LEU A 23 3.13 14.44 21.60
CA LEU A 23 2.53 15.29 20.57
C LEU A 23 1.33 15.99 21.20
N THR A 24 1.56 17.21 21.67
CA THR A 24 0.48 18.15 21.88
C THR A 24 -0.08 18.53 20.51
N GLY A 25 -1.26 18.00 20.20
CA GLY A 25 -2.01 18.42 19.03
C GLY A 25 -2.36 19.90 19.12
N CYS A 26 -2.08 20.66 18.09
CA CYS A 26 -2.61 22.00 17.91
C CYS A 26 -4.14 21.89 17.79
N GLY A 27 -4.83 22.30 18.82
CA GLY A 27 -6.25 22.52 18.76
C GLY A 27 -6.49 23.96 18.30
N ASP A 28 -7.06 24.13 17.14
CA ASP A 28 -7.72 25.37 16.77
C ASP A 28 -9.20 25.21 17.09
N ASN A 29 -9.66 26.11 17.99
CA ASN A 29 -11.06 26.30 18.32
C ASN A 29 -11.71 27.14 17.23
N ASP A 30 -12.40 26.50 16.29
CA ASP A 30 -13.40 27.18 15.51
C ASP A 30 -14.71 26.37 15.59
N ASN A 31 -15.63 26.97 16.36
CA ASN A 31 -17.00 26.55 16.52
C ASN A 31 -17.78 26.82 15.23
N ASP A 32 -17.75 25.91 14.29
CA ASP A 32 -18.77 25.85 13.24
C ASP A 32 -19.23 24.41 13.10
N SER A 33 -20.40 24.17 13.70
CA SER A 33 -21.12 22.91 13.64
C SER A 33 -21.65 22.67 12.24
N ILE A 34 -20.81 22.11 11.37
CA ILE A 34 -21.29 21.43 10.16
C ILE A 34 -21.58 19.99 10.57
N VAL A 35 -22.85 19.70 10.86
CA VAL A 35 -23.31 18.33 11.05
C VAL A 35 -23.37 17.66 9.67
N PRO A 36 -22.51 16.67 9.37
CA PRO A 36 -22.69 15.88 8.15
C PRO A 36 -23.98 15.05 8.29
N PRO A 37 -24.68 14.73 7.21
CA PRO A 37 -25.83 13.83 7.28
C PRO A 37 -25.35 12.48 7.83
N THR A 38 -25.98 12.07 8.92
CA THR A 38 -25.73 10.80 9.59
C THR A 38 -26.33 9.68 8.75
N GLU A 39 -25.61 9.17 7.75
CA GLU A 39 -25.81 7.79 7.34
C GLU A 39 -25.22 6.91 8.42
N THR A 40 -26.03 6.43 9.31
CA THR A 40 -25.68 5.36 10.25
C THR A 40 -25.39 4.10 9.45
N ALA A 41 -24.10 3.87 9.12
CA ALA A 41 -23.67 2.53 8.77
C ALA A 41 -24.11 1.60 9.90
N PRO A 42 -24.66 0.41 9.61
CA PRO A 42 -25.04 -0.54 10.64
C PRO A 42 -23.79 -0.80 11.51
N ASN A 43 -23.91 -0.58 12.80
CA ASN A 43 -22.86 -0.90 13.75
C ASN A 43 -22.46 -2.36 13.52
N PRO A 44 -21.17 -2.67 13.42
CA PRO A 44 -20.74 -4.06 13.46
C PRO A 44 -21.30 -4.69 14.73
N PRO A 45 -21.70 -5.97 14.69
CA PRO A 45 -22.26 -6.63 15.86
C PRO A 45 -21.33 -6.43 17.04
N ALA A 46 -21.88 -5.99 18.18
CA ALA A 46 -21.10 -5.77 19.38
C ALA A 46 -20.39 -7.08 19.74
N ILE A 47 -19.07 -7.05 19.77
CA ILE A 47 -18.29 -8.19 20.29
C ILE A 47 -18.64 -8.30 21.78
N ASP A 48 -19.22 -9.42 22.19
CA ASP A 48 -19.48 -9.70 23.59
C ASP A 48 -18.14 -9.69 24.35
N PRO A 49 -17.89 -8.75 25.27
CA PRO A 49 -16.63 -8.66 25.97
C PRO A 49 -16.37 -9.88 26.90
N ASN A 50 -17.36 -10.76 27.08
CA ASN A 50 -17.25 -12.00 27.85
C ASN A 50 -16.93 -13.22 26.98
N THR A 51 -16.97 -13.12 25.66
CA THR A 51 -16.41 -14.17 24.79
C THR A 51 -14.89 -14.05 24.86
N LYS A 52 -14.27 -14.90 25.69
CA LYS A 52 -12.82 -15.07 25.61
C LYS A 52 -12.50 -15.45 24.17
N PRO A 53 -11.53 -14.74 23.51
CA PRO A 53 -11.03 -15.21 22.23
C PRO A 53 -10.58 -16.66 22.41
N GLU A 54 -10.96 -17.54 21.49
CA GLU A 54 -10.42 -18.89 21.45
C GLU A 54 -8.90 -18.78 21.57
N GLN A 55 -8.30 -19.60 22.44
CA GLN A 55 -6.86 -19.53 22.66
C GLN A 55 -6.18 -19.77 21.31
N LEU A 56 -5.36 -18.83 20.91
CA LEU A 56 -4.49 -19.01 19.76
C LEU A 56 -3.54 -20.17 20.11
N ASN A 57 -3.73 -21.31 19.41
CA ASN A 57 -3.00 -22.54 19.67
C ASN A 57 -1.62 -22.50 19.00
N PHE A 58 -0.76 -21.57 19.41
CA PHE A 58 0.63 -21.56 18.97
C PHE A 58 1.57 -21.21 20.14
N THR A 59 2.78 -21.72 20.07
CA THR A 59 3.84 -21.33 21.00
C THR A 59 4.37 -19.96 20.59
N PRO A 60 4.40 -18.97 21.51
CA PRO A 60 4.95 -17.66 21.20
C PRO A 60 6.41 -17.73 20.74
N VAL A 61 6.75 -16.96 19.71
CA VAL A 61 8.14 -16.82 19.26
C VAL A 61 8.94 -16.03 20.30
N ALA A 62 10.07 -16.58 20.72
CA ALA A 62 11.00 -15.87 21.60
C ALA A 62 11.63 -14.68 20.87
N LYS A 63 11.96 -13.62 21.61
CA LYS A 63 12.72 -12.49 21.07
C LYS A 63 14.08 -12.99 20.55
N ASN A 64 14.46 -12.55 19.35
CA ASN A 64 15.74 -12.89 18.76
C ASN A 64 16.29 -11.71 17.95
N LEU A 65 17.55 -11.79 17.51
CA LEU A 65 18.25 -10.81 16.70
C LEU A 65 18.54 -11.34 15.27
N ASN A 66 17.85 -12.39 14.86
CA ASN A 66 18.02 -12.95 13.54
C ASN A 66 17.50 -11.95 12.49
N ASP A 67 18.23 -11.79 11.40
CA ASP A 67 17.80 -10.94 10.26
C ASP A 67 16.85 -11.72 9.32
N ILE A 68 15.76 -12.24 9.92
CA ILE A 68 14.70 -13.00 9.25
C ILE A 68 13.34 -12.75 9.93
N VAL A 69 12.26 -12.94 9.20
CA VAL A 69 10.93 -13.02 9.80
C VAL A 69 10.79 -14.37 10.50
N THR A 70 10.68 -14.36 11.83
CA THR A 70 10.48 -15.56 12.62
C THR A 70 9.00 -15.70 12.97
N VAL A 71 8.42 -16.83 12.63
CA VAL A 71 7.01 -17.16 12.91
C VAL A 71 6.92 -18.41 13.80
N PRO A 72 5.80 -18.64 14.52
CA PRO A 72 5.58 -19.84 15.29
C PRO A 72 5.59 -21.11 14.42
N ASP A 73 5.82 -22.26 15.06
CA ASP A 73 5.69 -23.55 14.39
C ASP A 73 4.29 -23.73 13.79
N GLY A 74 4.25 -24.23 12.56
CA GLY A 74 3.01 -24.36 11.78
C GLY A 74 2.58 -23.12 11.01
N TYR A 75 3.33 -22.02 11.12
CA TYR A 75 3.11 -20.80 10.34
C TYR A 75 4.21 -20.61 9.30
N GLU A 76 3.88 -19.95 8.20
CA GLU A 76 4.81 -19.59 7.13
C GLU A 76 4.65 -18.11 6.81
N ALA A 77 5.76 -17.39 6.61
CA ALA A 77 5.77 -16.00 6.15
C ALA A 77 6.24 -15.97 4.69
N ASN A 78 5.39 -15.45 3.81
CA ASN A 78 5.66 -15.32 2.38
C ASN A 78 5.51 -13.87 1.94
N VAL A 79 6.39 -13.40 1.06
CA VAL A 79 6.25 -12.10 0.41
C VAL A 79 5.14 -12.21 -0.64
N LEU A 80 4.04 -11.47 -0.42
CA LEU A 80 2.92 -11.40 -1.35
C LEU A 80 3.14 -10.34 -2.44
N TYR A 81 3.62 -9.17 -2.05
CA TYR A 81 3.66 -7.99 -2.90
C TYR A 81 4.83 -7.10 -2.49
N ALA A 82 5.79 -6.93 -3.36
CA ALA A 82 7.00 -6.16 -3.11
C ALA A 82 7.12 -4.97 -4.06
N LEU A 83 7.93 -3.97 -3.69
CA LEU A 83 8.27 -2.84 -4.55
C LEU A 83 8.64 -3.31 -5.96
N GLY A 84 7.96 -2.75 -6.97
CA GLY A 84 8.22 -3.03 -8.37
C GLY A 84 7.55 -4.29 -8.92
N ASP A 85 6.90 -5.11 -8.09
CA ASP A 85 6.09 -6.24 -8.55
C ASP A 85 4.95 -5.76 -9.44
N SER A 86 4.77 -6.43 -10.58
CA SER A 86 3.72 -6.06 -11.52
C SER A 86 2.35 -6.55 -11.08
N ILE A 87 1.36 -5.68 -11.23
CA ILE A 87 -0.08 -6.03 -11.09
C ILE A 87 -0.76 -6.31 -12.44
N ASN A 88 0.01 -6.24 -13.52
CA ASN A 88 -0.46 -6.44 -14.89
C ASN A 88 0.44 -7.46 -15.59
N PRO A 89 -0.11 -8.55 -16.17
CA PRO A 89 0.67 -9.61 -16.81
C PRO A 89 1.48 -9.15 -18.02
N ALA A 90 1.18 -7.97 -18.60
CA ALA A 90 1.96 -7.41 -19.71
C ALA A 90 3.35 -6.91 -19.28
N TYR A 91 3.59 -6.77 -17.98
CA TYR A 91 4.87 -6.31 -17.44
C TYR A 91 5.50 -7.40 -16.57
N PRO A 92 6.77 -7.76 -16.79
CA PRO A 92 7.49 -8.68 -15.91
C PRO A 92 7.61 -8.07 -14.49
N ASP A 93 7.82 -8.90 -13.49
CA ASP A 93 8.18 -8.43 -12.15
C ASP A 93 9.54 -7.72 -12.17
N TRP A 94 9.91 -7.11 -11.04
CA TRP A 94 11.17 -6.40 -10.93
C TRP A 94 12.36 -7.34 -11.19
N ASP A 95 13.33 -6.83 -11.94
CA ASP A 95 14.63 -7.46 -12.19
C ASP A 95 15.74 -6.43 -11.95
N ASP A 96 16.67 -6.73 -11.03
CA ASP A 96 17.79 -5.85 -10.68
C ASP A 96 18.77 -5.66 -11.86
N ASN A 97 18.78 -6.57 -12.83
CA ASN A 97 19.60 -6.46 -14.03
C ASN A 97 18.90 -5.68 -15.15
N ASN A 98 17.61 -5.50 -15.04
CA ASN A 98 16.79 -4.78 -16.02
C ASN A 98 15.76 -3.93 -15.30
N ILE A 99 16.22 -2.80 -14.77
CA ILE A 99 15.41 -1.88 -13.96
C ILE A 99 14.19 -1.40 -14.77
N PRO A 100 12.96 -1.60 -14.29
CA PRO A 100 11.79 -1.14 -14.99
C PRO A 100 11.77 0.38 -15.15
N ASN A 101 11.35 0.85 -16.33
CA ASN A 101 11.24 2.28 -16.61
C ASN A 101 10.17 2.98 -15.75
N GLY A 102 10.30 4.28 -15.57
CA GLY A 102 9.41 5.09 -14.73
C GLY A 102 7.93 4.99 -15.10
N PRO A 103 7.53 5.07 -16.38
CA PRO A 103 6.13 4.93 -16.79
C PRO A 103 5.50 3.60 -16.41
N SER A 104 6.26 2.49 -16.37
CA SER A 104 5.74 1.17 -16.01
C SER A 104 5.29 1.08 -14.55
N PHE A 105 5.75 1.98 -13.68
CA PHE A 105 5.34 2.01 -12.27
C PHE A 105 3.86 2.37 -12.06
N GLN A 106 3.16 2.83 -13.09
CA GLN A 106 1.69 2.91 -13.07
C GLN A 106 1.01 1.52 -13.00
N PHE A 107 1.78 0.44 -13.21
CA PHE A 107 1.30 -0.94 -13.20
C PHE A 107 2.09 -1.82 -12.24
N ARG A 108 2.83 -1.22 -11.30
CA ARG A 108 3.68 -1.91 -10.35
C ARG A 108 3.40 -1.49 -8.92
N SER A 109 3.77 -2.35 -7.98
CA SER A 109 3.84 -1.96 -6.58
C SER A 109 4.69 -0.72 -6.39
N GLY A 110 4.21 0.20 -5.57
CA GLY A 110 5.03 1.30 -5.06
C GLY A 110 5.94 0.89 -3.93
N ASP A 111 6.55 1.87 -3.29
CA ASP A 111 7.48 1.70 -2.17
C ASP A 111 6.78 2.03 -0.83
N CYS A 112 7.48 1.78 0.27
CA CYS A 112 7.08 2.10 1.64
C CYS A 112 5.60 1.81 1.90
N HIS A 113 5.27 0.49 1.89
CA HIS A 113 3.92 0.03 2.17
C HIS A 113 3.53 0.43 3.60
N ASP A 114 2.38 1.08 3.72
CA ASP A 114 1.85 1.60 4.96
C ASP A 114 0.44 1.03 5.22
N GLY A 115 -0.56 1.88 5.41
CA GLY A 115 -1.92 1.44 5.68
C GLY A 115 -2.48 0.52 4.60
N MET A 116 -3.12 -0.57 5.02
CA MET A 116 -3.79 -1.49 4.11
C MET A 116 -5.14 -1.94 4.63
N SER A 117 -6.03 -2.27 3.71
CA SER A 117 -7.36 -2.80 4.01
C SER A 117 -7.74 -3.88 3.01
N PHE A 118 -8.43 -4.91 3.51
CA PHE A 118 -8.97 -6.00 2.72
C PHE A 118 -10.48 -5.83 2.54
N PHE A 119 -10.95 -6.01 1.30
CA PHE A 119 -12.36 -5.96 0.94
C PHE A 119 -12.73 -7.26 0.25
N GLY A 120 -13.55 -8.10 0.91
CA GLY A 120 -14.02 -9.36 0.34
C GLY A 120 -14.71 -9.13 -1.01
N LEU A 121 -14.40 -9.96 -2.00
CA LEU A 121 -14.92 -9.87 -3.36
C LEU A 121 -15.73 -11.12 -3.71
N ASN A 122 -17.04 -10.93 -3.87
CA ASN A 122 -17.89 -11.97 -4.44
C ASN A 122 -17.63 -12.04 -5.96
N ILE A 123 -16.94 -13.08 -6.39
CA ILE A 123 -16.55 -13.26 -7.80
C ILE A 123 -17.74 -13.39 -8.73
N ALA A 124 -18.84 -14.02 -8.27
CA ALA A 124 -20.02 -14.24 -9.10
C ALA A 124 -20.77 -12.94 -9.40
N THR A 125 -20.76 -11.98 -8.47
CA THR A 125 -21.49 -10.71 -8.61
C THR A 125 -20.57 -9.52 -8.93
N GLY A 126 -19.25 -9.68 -8.71
CA GLY A 126 -18.28 -8.61 -8.82
C GLY A 126 -18.43 -7.51 -7.76
N ARG A 127 -19.08 -7.81 -6.63
CA ARG A 127 -19.39 -6.84 -5.57
C ARG A 127 -18.66 -7.14 -4.28
N TYR A 128 -18.53 -6.12 -3.46
CA TYR A 128 -18.08 -6.26 -2.08
C TYR A 128 -19.01 -7.19 -1.29
N ASP A 129 -18.41 -8.11 -0.56
CA ASP A 129 -19.08 -9.03 0.34
C ASP A 129 -18.19 -9.29 1.56
N PRO A 130 -18.57 -8.78 2.74
CA PRO A 130 -17.73 -8.89 3.94
C PRO A 130 -17.60 -10.33 4.48
N THR A 131 -18.39 -11.26 3.97
CA THR A 131 -18.35 -12.67 4.37
C THR A 131 -17.39 -13.51 3.53
N VAL A 132 -16.90 -12.95 2.40
CA VAL A 132 -15.96 -13.63 1.50
C VAL A 132 -14.53 -13.36 1.96
N SER A 133 -13.74 -14.41 2.16
CA SER A 133 -12.33 -14.37 2.56
C SER A 133 -11.38 -15.04 1.56
N GLU A 134 -11.88 -15.86 0.64
CA GLU A 134 -11.05 -16.52 -0.38
C GLU A 134 -10.62 -15.59 -1.50
N HIS A 135 -11.42 -14.58 -1.79
CA HIS A 135 -11.14 -13.57 -2.80
C HIS A 135 -11.36 -12.19 -2.21
N GLY A 136 -10.53 -11.23 -2.56
CA GLY A 136 -10.73 -9.86 -2.14
C GLY A 136 -9.82 -8.87 -2.84
N LEU A 137 -10.10 -7.60 -2.60
CA LEU A 137 -9.23 -6.50 -3.01
C LEU A 137 -8.41 -6.08 -1.81
N LEU A 138 -7.10 -6.18 -1.94
CA LEU A 138 -6.17 -5.59 -1.00
C LEU A 138 -5.86 -4.16 -1.48
N VAL A 139 -6.26 -3.18 -0.69
CA VAL A 139 -5.96 -1.76 -0.93
C VAL A 139 -4.82 -1.38 -0.03
N MET A 140 -3.75 -0.83 -0.59
CA MET A 140 -2.51 -0.56 0.12
C MET A 140 -1.97 0.83 -0.24
N ASN A 141 -1.61 1.62 0.76
CA ASN A 141 -0.95 2.90 0.59
C ASN A 141 0.56 2.71 0.37
N HIS A 142 1.12 3.54 -0.51
CA HIS A 142 2.56 3.69 -0.74
C HIS A 142 2.94 5.12 -0.33
N GLU A 143 3.29 5.25 0.95
CA GLU A 143 3.43 6.56 1.59
C GLU A 143 4.65 7.33 1.11
N TYR A 144 5.76 6.65 0.97
CA TYR A 144 7.07 7.26 0.74
C TYR A 144 7.90 6.42 -0.24
N ILE A 145 9.10 6.87 -0.56
CA ILE A 145 10.06 6.12 -1.36
C ILE A 145 11.42 6.02 -0.66
N ASN A 146 12.11 4.91 -0.88
CA ASN A 146 13.52 4.79 -0.60
C ASN A 146 14.31 4.83 -1.92
N PRO A 147 14.99 5.95 -2.24
CA PRO A 147 15.70 6.07 -3.50
C PRO A 147 16.75 4.97 -3.74
N THR A 148 17.35 4.42 -2.68
CA THR A 148 18.34 3.34 -2.78
C THR A 148 17.72 2.04 -3.31
N PHE A 149 16.44 1.79 -3.01
CA PHE A 149 15.73 0.61 -3.53
C PHE A 149 15.20 0.83 -4.94
N LEU A 150 14.76 2.06 -5.26
CA LEU A 150 14.28 2.42 -6.60
C LEU A 150 15.41 2.55 -7.63
N HIS A 151 16.59 2.93 -7.17
CA HIS A 151 17.77 3.18 -7.99
C HIS A 151 18.96 2.39 -7.42
N PRO A 152 19.19 1.16 -7.81
CA PRO A 152 20.25 0.30 -7.24
C PRO A 152 21.65 0.90 -7.33
N GLN A 153 21.90 1.80 -8.29
CA GLN A 153 23.16 2.55 -8.43
C GLN A 153 23.10 3.94 -7.75
N GLY A 154 22.02 4.20 -7.00
CA GLY A 154 21.69 5.51 -6.49
C GLY A 154 21.07 6.44 -7.53
N PRO A 155 20.39 7.52 -7.08
CA PRO A 155 19.86 8.55 -7.97
C PRO A 155 20.96 9.25 -8.75
N THR A 156 20.77 9.44 -10.05
CA THR A 156 21.77 10.03 -10.94
C THR A 156 21.48 11.49 -11.29
N LYS A 157 22.48 12.16 -11.85
CA LYS A 157 22.33 13.51 -12.44
C LYS A 157 23.09 13.56 -13.76
N VAL A 158 22.45 14.12 -14.77
CA VAL A 158 23.04 14.45 -16.07
C VAL A 158 22.94 15.97 -16.22
N ASP A 159 24.09 16.64 -16.39
CA ASP A 159 24.18 18.10 -16.45
C ASP A 159 23.48 18.80 -15.25
N GLY A 160 23.65 18.24 -14.06
CA GLY A 160 23.08 18.76 -12.80
C GLY A 160 21.58 18.50 -12.63
N ARG A 161 20.91 17.83 -13.57
CA ARG A 161 19.47 17.51 -13.52
C ARG A 161 19.23 16.03 -13.33
N ARG A 162 18.14 15.70 -12.67
CA ARG A 162 17.67 14.31 -12.56
C ARG A 162 17.12 13.84 -13.92
N PRO A 163 17.45 12.61 -14.35
CA PRO A 163 16.81 12.00 -15.52
C PRO A 163 15.29 11.91 -15.34
N GLU A 164 14.56 12.21 -16.41
CA GLU A 164 13.09 12.19 -16.38
C GLU A 164 12.52 10.83 -15.98
N ASP A 165 13.10 9.75 -16.47
CA ASP A 165 12.68 8.38 -16.14
C ASP A 165 12.79 8.09 -14.63
N GLU A 166 13.86 8.54 -13.98
CA GLU A 166 14.02 8.38 -12.53
C GLU A 166 12.96 9.18 -11.76
N VAL A 167 12.70 10.42 -12.16
CA VAL A 167 11.69 11.28 -11.53
C VAL A 167 10.28 10.67 -11.70
N ILE A 168 9.96 10.17 -12.90
CA ILE A 168 8.68 9.51 -13.16
C ILE A 168 8.57 8.23 -12.31
N ARG A 169 9.64 7.46 -12.18
CA ARG A 169 9.68 6.25 -11.34
C ARG A 169 9.38 6.58 -9.89
N GLU A 170 10.06 7.56 -9.31
CA GLU A 170 9.84 8.03 -7.95
C GLU A 170 8.40 8.54 -7.75
N THR A 171 7.92 9.37 -8.67
CA THR A 171 6.56 9.91 -8.63
C THR A 171 5.50 8.80 -8.67
N ASN A 172 5.68 7.80 -9.54
CA ASN A 172 4.74 6.70 -9.70
C ASN A 172 4.89 5.62 -8.60
N ALA A 173 5.98 5.61 -7.85
CA ALA A 173 6.16 4.72 -6.71
C ALA A 173 5.32 5.13 -5.48
N HIS A 174 4.81 6.36 -5.45
CA HIS A 174 3.83 6.82 -4.45
C HIS A 174 2.39 6.47 -4.84
N GLY A 175 1.47 6.57 -3.88
CA GLY A 175 0.04 6.49 -4.10
C GLY A 175 -0.60 5.23 -3.51
N VAL A 176 -1.56 4.65 -4.23
CA VAL A 176 -2.36 3.51 -3.75
C VAL A 176 -2.35 2.38 -4.76
N SER A 177 -2.20 1.15 -4.29
CA SER A 177 -2.49 -0.08 -5.05
C SER A 177 -3.84 -0.62 -4.68
N ILE A 178 -4.60 -1.08 -5.65
CA ILE A 178 -5.75 -1.96 -5.48
C ILE A 178 -5.40 -3.24 -6.23
N VAL A 179 -5.26 -4.36 -5.52
CA VAL A 179 -4.89 -5.64 -6.10
C VAL A 179 -5.88 -6.71 -5.70
N HIS A 180 -6.30 -7.51 -6.67
CA HIS A 180 -7.11 -8.68 -6.43
C HIS A 180 -6.21 -9.81 -5.91
N ILE A 181 -6.52 -10.29 -4.73
CA ILE A 181 -5.85 -11.44 -4.13
C ILE A 181 -6.82 -12.61 -4.00
N LYS A 182 -6.29 -13.80 -4.08
CA LYS A 182 -7.02 -15.05 -3.83
C LYS A 182 -6.25 -15.91 -2.86
N LYS A 183 -6.98 -16.66 -2.05
CA LYS A 183 -6.44 -17.70 -1.18
C LYS A 183 -6.54 -19.05 -1.89
N ASP A 184 -5.46 -19.78 -1.96
CA ASP A 184 -5.45 -21.16 -2.41
C ASP A 184 -5.79 -22.06 -1.22
N ASN A 185 -6.95 -22.70 -1.29
CA ASN A 185 -7.43 -23.56 -0.20
C ASN A 185 -6.63 -24.86 -0.04
N SER A 186 -5.84 -25.26 -1.04
CA SER A 186 -5.02 -26.47 -0.98
C SER A 186 -3.76 -26.29 -0.12
N ASN A 187 -3.17 -25.10 -0.13
CA ASN A 187 -1.94 -24.80 0.56
C ASN A 187 -2.03 -23.56 1.47
N GLN A 188 -3.23 -22.95 1.57
CA GLN A 188 -3.53 -21.75 2.36
C GLN A 188 -2.72 -20.50 1.95
N LYS A 189 -2.02 -20.53 0.81
CA LYS A 189 -1.24 -19.38 0.32
C LYS A 189 -2.15 -18.33 -0.31
N VAL A 190 -1.76 -17.08 -0.13
CA VAL A 190 -2.41 -15.94 -0.78
C VAL A 190 -1.59 -15.52 -1.98
N GLU A 191 -2.24 -15.29 -3.10
CA GLU A 191 -1.60 -14.92 -4.37
C GLU A 191 -2.30 -13.74 -5.02
N ILE A 192 -1.55 -12.93 -5.78
CA ILE A 192 -2.11 -11.86 -6.62
C ILE A 192 -2.66 -12.45 -7.92
N VAL A 193 -3.90 -12.09 -8.24
CA VAL A 193 -4.52 -12.41 -9.53
C VAL A 193 -4.13 -11.34 -10.55
N LYS A 194 -2.97 -11.50 -11.21
CA LYS A 194 -2.36 -10.45 -12.08
C LYS A 194 -3.24 -10.00 -13.26
N ASN A 195 -4.08 -10.88 -13.80
CA ASN A 195 -4.98 -10.56 -14.92
C ASN A 195 -6.36 -10.06 -14.48
N SER A 196 -6.52 -9.68 -13.21
CA SER A 196 -7.79 -9.17 -12.71
C SER A 196 -8.09 -7.77 -13.23
N ILE A 197 -9.34 -7.56 -13.65
CA ILE A 197 -9.86 -6.24 -14.07
C ILE A 197 -9.91 -5.24 -12.91
N TYR A 198 -9.79 -5.70 -11.68
CA TYR A 198 -9.82 -4.85 -10.48
C TYR A 198 -8.45 -4.27 -10.16
N ASN A 199 -7.37 -4.83 -10.71
CA ASN A 199 -6.03 -4.35 -10.42
C ASN A 199 -5.81 -2.96 -11.00
N ARG A 200 -5.40 -2.03 -10.16
CA ARG A 200 -5.05 -0.67 -10.59
C ARG A 200 -4.16 0.04 -9.59
N ARG A 201 -3.49 1.04 -10.09
CA ARG A 201 -2.74 2.01 -9.31
C ARG A 201 -3.38 3.39 -9.41
N ILE A 202 -3.40 4.09 -8.29
CA ILE A 202 -3.59 5.54 -8.23
C ILE A 202 -2.26 6.09 -7.77
N THR A 203 -1.49 6.68 -8.68
CA THR A 203 -0.14 7.19 -8.40
C THR A 203 -0.17 8.71 -8.22
N ALA A 204 0.95 9.29 -7.82
CA ALA A 204 1.08 10.73 -7.75
C ALA A 204 0.98 11.43 -9.13
N SER A 205 1.11 10.67 -10.24
CA SER A 205 0.84 11.16 -11.60
C SER A 205 -0.62 11.03 -12.03
N THR A 206 -1.49 10.38 -11.25
CA THR A 206 -2.89 10.20 -11.62
C THR A 206 -3.63 11.51 -11.54
N VAL A 207 -4.27 11.90 -12.64
CA VAL A 207 -5.08 13.13 -12.67
C VAL A 207 -6.34 12.94 -11.85
N MET A 208 -6.49 13.77 -10.81
CA MET A 208 -7.64 13.76 -9.91
C MET A 208 -8.44 15.03 -10.08
N SER A 209 -9.77 14.92 -9.99
CA SER A 209 -10.67 16.08 -9.97
C SER A 209 -11.00 16.46 -8.53
N ILE A 210 -10.95 17.74 -8.22
CA ILE A 210 -11.41 18.26 -6.93
C ILE A 210 -12.92 18.38 -6.99
N SER A 211 -13.62 17.82 -6.02
CA SER A 211 -15.08 17.92 -5.85
C SER A 211 -15.42 18.66 -4.56
N GLY A 212 -16.72 18.88 -4.33
CA GLY A 212 -17.21 19.58 -3.14
C GLY A 212 -17.01 21.10 -3.21
N PRO A 213 -17.07 21.81 -2.08
CA PRO A 213 -17.02 23.28 -2.02
C PRO A 213 -15.78 23.92 -2.63
N ALA A 214 -14.66 23.20 -2.68
CA ALA A 214 -13.41 23.67 -3.26
C ALA A 214 -13.30 23.43 -4.78
N SER A 215 -14.29 22.78 -5.40
CA SER A 215 -14.30 22.51 -6.84
C SER A 215 -14.29 23.82 -7.65
N GLY A 216 -13.37 23.89 -8.61
CA GLY A 216 -13.23 25.06 -9.47
C GLY A 216 -12.53 26.26 -8.82
N SER A 217 -12.04 26.17 -7.59
CA SER A 217 -11.32 27.26 -6.94
C SER A 217 -10.02 27.60 -7.68
N ALA A 218 -9.85 28.88 -8.05
CA ALA A 218 -8.62 29.37 -8.66
C ALA A 218 -7.39 29.23 -7.74
N LEU A 219 -7.59 29.19 -6.43
CA LEU A 219 -6.51 29.01 -5.46
C LEU A 219 -5.88 27.61 -5.54
N LEU A 220 -6.63 26.62 -6.02
CA LEU A 220 -6.15 25.25 -6.22
C LEU A 220 -5.61 25.01 -7.62
N SER A 221 -5.69 26.02 -8.52
CA SER A 221 -5.12 25.95 -9.86
C SER A 221 -3.68 26.44 -9.82
N THR A 222 -2.74 25.58 -10.19
CA THR A 222 -1.32 25.93 -10.29
C THR A 222 -0.83 25.63 -11.70
N ARG A 223 0.41 26.05 -12.01
CA ARG A 223 1.05 25.69 -13.31
C ARG A 223 1.20 24.17 -13.50
N PHE A 224 1.22 23.41 -12.40
CA PHE A 224 1.32 21.94 -12.41
C PHE A 224 -0.05 21.27 -12.32
N SER A 225 -1.09 22.02 -11.94
CA SER A 225 -2.45 21.53 -11.77
C SER A 225 -3.45 22.55 -12.30
N PRO A 226 -3.41 22.87 -13.61
CA PRO A 226 -4.33 23.85 -14.19
C PRO A 226 -5.77 23.32 -14.17
N GLY A 227 -6.72 24.21 -13.89
CA GLY A 227 -8.15 23.88 -13.85
C GLY A 227 -8.60 23.13 -12.61
N GLY A 228 -7.86 23.22 -11.51
CA GLY A 228 -8.24 22.58 -10.23
C GLY A 228 -8.14 21.06 -10.24
N LYS A 229 -7.32 20.49 -11.11
CA LYS A 229 -6.93 19.08 -11.08
C LYS A 229 -5.68 18.96 -10.24
N LEU A 230 -5.70 18.08 -9.24
CA LEU A 230 -4.50 17.69 -8.53
C LEU A 230 -3.86 16.54 -9.29
N THR A 231 -2.65 16.76 -9.78
CA THR A 231 -1.72 15.71 -10.12
C THR A 231 -0.71 15.64 -8.98
N ARG A 232 -0.74 14.59 -8.25
CA ARG A 232 0.23 14.34 -7.19
C ARG A 232 0.92 13.05 -7.46
#